data_7065e7b259ee476985bbb02820f31537
#
_entry.id   7065e7b259ee476985bbb02820f31537
#
_cell.length_a   1.000
_cell.length_b   1.000
_cell.length_c   1.000
_cell.angle_alpha   90.00
_cell.angle_beta   90.00
_cell.angle_gamma   90.00
#
_symmetry.space_group_name_H-M   'P 1'
#
loop_
_entity.id
_entity.type
_entity.pdbx_description
1 polymer ?
#
loop_
_entity_poly.entity_id
_entity_poly.type
_entity_poly.pdbx_seq_one_letter_code
_entity_poly.pdbx_strand_id
1 'polypeptide(L)'
;MDKSYTATARLGHVSDTLDAEGEPRPVEGPLPDADTIRAGLPEFTGRILQVPPMTSALKVGGRRLYDLYRSGVEVQREPRPVEIHALSLISTDPDGGTATFEISCSSGTYVRSLISDLVHSLGSGAYLTALRRTRVGDLLVQNALPPANLDEHHINNRIIQSADVLRGLSAVEVAGADRVAVCNGRKMGAFGVEGSYRVMTGGELLAVYRDEGPKARAE
;
A
#
# COMPACT_ATOMS: atom_id res chain seq x y z
N MET A 1 -0.98 0.50 7.91
CA MET A 1 0.44 0.97 7.92
C MET A 1 0.76 1.61 6.60
N ASP A 2 1.40 2.76 6.66
CA ASP A 2 1.87 3.51 5.51
C ASP A 2 2.98 2.80 4.78
N LYS A 3 3.18 3.16 3.53
CA LYS A 3 4.14 2.51 2.65
C LYS A 3 4.91 3.55 1.86
N SER A 4 6.16 3.23 1.52
CA SER A 4 6.92 4.04 0.57
C SER A 4 7.39 3.18 -0.59
N TYR A 5 7.51 3.81 -1.75
CA TYR A 5 7.85 3.17 -3.01
C TYR A 5 8.80 4.02 -3.82
N THR A 6 9.63 3.34 -4.61
CA THR A 6 10.24 3.91 -5.81
C THR A 6 9.53 3.30 -7.02
N ALA A 7 9.07 4.14 -7.93
CA ALA A 7 8.34 3.73 -9.13
C ALA A 7 8.97 4.35 -10.37
N THR A 8 9.24 3.55 -11.39
CA THR A 8 9.69 4.03 -12.70
C THR A 8 8.57 3.81 -13.72
N ALA A 9 8.22 4.86 -14.44
CA ALA A 9 7.18 4.87 -15.45
C ALA A 9 7.75 5.11 -16.85
N ARG A 10 7.21 4.44 -17.86
CA ARG A 10 7.37 4.76 -19.26
C ARG A 10 6.33 5.81 -19.64
N LEU A 11 6.77 6.93 -20.18
CA LEU A 11 5.95 8.04 -20.65
C LEU A 11 5.55 7.84 -22.12
N GLY A 12 4.45 8.46 -22.54
CA GLY A 12 3.95 8.39 -23.93
C GLY A 12 3.31 7.06 -24.31
N HIS A 13 3.06 6.18 -23.34
CA HIS A 13 2.43 4.88 -23.56
C HIS A 13 1.42 4.59 -22.45
N VAL A 14 0.42 3.79 -22.75
CA VAL A 14 -0.53 3.24 -21.77
C VAL A 14 -0.51 1.73 -21.82
N SER A 15 -0.89 1.10 -20.72
CA SER A 15 -1.11 -0.34 -20.60
C SER A 15 -2.43 -0.56 -19.85
N ASP A 16 -3.19 -1.56 -20.22
CA ASP A 16 -4.46 -1.91 -19.58
C ASP A 16 -4.31 -2.40 -18.14
N THR A 17 -3.14 -2.93 -17.77
CA THR A 17 -2.80 -3.29 -16.39
C THR A 17 -2.15 -2.13 -15.62
N LEU A 18 -1.82 -1.02 -16.30
CA LEU A 18 -1.06 0.13 -15.78
C LEU A 18 0.38 -0.21 -15.40
N ASP A 19 0.88 -1.36 -15.82
CA ASP A 19 2.26 -1.84 -15.63
C ASP A 19 2.75 -2.64 -16.85
N ALA A 20 3.96 -3.17 -16.77
CA ALA A 20 4.61 -3.92 -17.85
C ALA A 20 4.06 -5.34 -18.06
N GLU A 21 3.09 -5.80 -17.25
CA GLU A 21 2.43 -7.10 -17.47
C GLU A 21 1.35 -7.02 -18.56
N GLY A 22 0.84 -5.82 -18.85
CA GLY A 22 -0.09 -5.57 -19.95
C GLY A 22 0.61 -5.25 -21.26
N GLU A 23 -0.16 -5.00 -22.30
CA GLU A 23 0.34 -4.70 -23.64
C GLU A 23 0.51 -3.17 -23.81
N PRO A 24 1.76 -2.64 -23.93
CA PRO A 24 1.98 -1.22 -24.05
C PRO A 24 1.52 -0.70 -25.41
N ARG A 25 0.78 0.41 -25.41
CA ARG A 25 0.34 1.12 -26.61
C ARG A 25 0.77 2.57 -26.55
N PRO A 26 1.35 3.14 -27.62
CA PRO A 26 1.70 4.54 -27.67
C PRO A 26 0.44 5.41 -27.59
N VAL A 27 0.56 6.59 -26.99
CA VAL A 27 -0.44 7.65 -27.03
C VAL A 27 0.12 8.86 -27.75
N GLU A 28 -0.76 9.56 -28.47
CA GLU A 28 -0.39 10.82 -29.12
C GLU A 28 -0.20 11.93 -28.06
N GLY A 29 0.70 12.83 -28.34
CA GLY A 29 0.96 14.01 -27.50
C GLY A 29 2.42 14.16 -27.10
N PRO A 30 2.79 15.33 -26.58
CA PRO A 30 4.14 15.57 -26.11
C PRO A 30 4.43 14.78 -24.84
N LEU A 31 5.68 14.33 -24.69
CA LEU A 31 6.15 13.81 -23.41
C LEU A 31 6.31 14.97 -22.43
N PRO A 32 5.73 14.90 -21.22
CA PRO A 32 5.93 15.93 -20.22
C PRO A 32 7.39 15.95 -19.77
N ASP A 33 7.99 17.13 -19.74
CA ASP A 33 9.32 17.33 -19.17
C ASP A 33 9.32 17.32 -17.65
N ALA A 34 10.50 17.39 -17.05
CA ALA A 34 10.67 17.32 -15.61
C ALA A 34 9.93 18.46 -14.88
N ASP A 35 9.88 19.65 -15.45
CA ASP A 35 9.25 20.81 -14.80
C ASP A 35 7.73 20.73 -14.89
N THR A 36 7.19 20.28 -16.02
CA THR A 36 5.75 19.99 -16.18
C THR A 36 5.32 18.90 -15.20
N ILE A 37 6.10 17.81 -15.05
CA ILE A 37 5.79 16.77 -14.08
C ILE A 37 5.79 17.35 -12.65
N ARG A 38 6.83 18.09 -12.26
CA ARG A 38 6.92 18.70 -10.92
C ARG A 38 5.75 19.64 -10.62
N ALA A 39 5.31 20.39 -11.61
CA ALA A 39 4.17 21.31 -11.47
C ALA A 39 2.84 20.56 -11.19
N GLY A 40 2.68 19.34 -11.71
CA GLY A 40 1.49 18.52 -11.50
C GLY A 40 1.46 17.75 -10.17
N LEU A 41 2.61 17.52 -9.51
CA LEU A 41 2.68 16.70 -8.27
C LEU A 41 1.78 17.19 -7.14
N PRO A 42 1.61 18.50 -6.89
CA PRO A 42 0.76 18.97 -5.78
C PRO A 42 -0.70 18.51 -5.87
N GLU A 43 -1.27 18.37 -7.07
CA GLU A 43 -2.66 17.94 -7.28
C GLU A 43 -2.88 16.46 -6.86
N PHE A 44 -1.80 15.67 -6.85
CA PHE A 44 -1.80 14.25 -6.48
C PHE A 44 -1.21 13.99 -5.09
N THR A 45 -1.00 15.05 -4.29
CA THR A 45 -0.50 14.98 -2.92
C THR A 45 -1.61 15.32 -1.93
N GLY A 46 -1.60 14.72 -0.73
CA GLY A 46 -2.66 14.85 0.26
C GLY A 46 -3.77 13.83 0.06
N ARG A 47 -4.99 14.19 0.43
CA ARG A 47 -6.17 13.32 0.30
C ARG A 47 -6.74 13.40 -1.11
N ILE A 48 -6.73 12.27 -1.81
CA ILE A 48 -7.27 12.15 -3.16
C ILE A 48 -8.28 11.00 -3.26
N LEU A 49 -9.12 11.04 -4.27
CA LEU A 49 -9.98 9.91 -4.66
C LEU A 49 -9.32 9.14 -5.79
N GLN A 50 -9.14 7.83 -5.60
CA GLN A 50 -8.51 6.97 -6.58
C GLN A 50 -9.45 5.84 -6.99
N VAL A 51 -9.59 5.62 -8.30
CA VAL A 51 -10.29 4.45 -8.84
C VAL A 51 -9.32 3.25 -8.83
N PRO A 52 -9.63 2.16 -8.11
CA PRO A 52 -8.77 0.98 -8.09
C PRO A 52 -8.64 0.37 -9.49
N PRO A 53 -7.45 -0.14 -9.89
CA PRO A 53 -7.30 -0.79 -11.19
C PRO A 53 -8.06 -2.13 -11.24
N MET A 54 -8.46 -2.55 -12.44
CA MET A 54 -9.11 -3.87 -12.64
C MET A 54 -8.18 -5.02 -12.21
N THR A 55 -6.88 -4.85 -12.38
CA THR A 55 -5.86 -5.82 -11.97
C THR A 55 -5.52 -5.69 -10.48
N SER A 56 -6.55 -5.79 -9.60
CA SER A 56 -6.38 -5.70 -8.15
C SER A 56 -7.05 -6.86 -7.40
N ALA A 57 -6.65 -7.06 -6.13
CA ALA A 57 -7.22 -8.08 -5.26
C ALA A 57 -8.56 -7.67 -4.62
N LEU A 58 -9.06 -6.46 -4.88
CA LEU A 58 -10.35 -6.01 -4.41
C LEU A 58 -11.47 -6.92 -4.90
N LYS A 59 -12.47 -7.13 -4.02
CA LYS A 59 -13.66 -7.93 -4.36
C LYS A 59 -14.84 -7.02 -4.66
N VAL A 60 -15.54 -7.34 -5.77
CA VAL A 60 -16.84 -6.76 -6.15
C VAL A 60 -17.79 -7.93 -6.39
N GLY A 61 -18.94 -7.93 -5.72
CA GLY A 61 -19.89 -9.06 -5.80
C GLY A 61 -19.29 -10.41 -5.36
N GLY A 62 -18.33 -10.41 -4.41
CA GLY A 62 -17.67 -11.62 -3.90
C GLY A 62 -16.52 -12.15 -4.77
N ARG A 63 -16.34 -11.65 -6.01
CA ARG A 63 -15.24 -12.03 -6.91
C ARG A 63 -14.14 -10.98 -6.91
N ARG A 64 -12.87 -11.38 -7.05
CA ARG A 64 -11.74 -10.44 -7.16
C ARG A 64 -11.79 -9.72 -8.51
N LEU A 65 -11.42 -8.44 -8.54
CA LEU A 65 -11.34 -7.67 -9.79
C LEU A 65 -10.39 -8.31 -10.80
N TYR A 66 -9.26 -8.83 -10.34
CA TYR A 66 -8.32 -9.55 -11.18
C TYR A 66 -8.93 -10.77 -11.89
N ASP A 67 -9.79 -11.55 -11.19
CA ASP A 67 -10.47 -12.72 -11.78
C ASP A 67 -11.51 -12.28 -12.83
N LEU A 68 -12.19 -11.16 -12.58
CA LEU A 68 -13.14 -10.56 -13.53
C LEU A 68 -12.41 -10.04 -14.77
N TYR A 69 -11.30 -9.32 -14.59
CA TYR A 69 -10.45 -8.84 -15.68
C TYR A 69 -10.00 -9.99 -16.60
N ARG A 70 -9.47 -11.08 -16.03
CA ARG A 70 -9.05 -12.27 -16.81
C ARG A 70 -10.21 -12.96 -17.55
N SER A 71 -11.43 -12.82 -17.08
CA SER A 71 -12.63 -13.33 -17.77
C SER A 71 -13.21 -12.33 -18.79
N GLY A 72 -12.52 -11.21 -19.07
CA GLY A 72 -13.00 -10.18 -20.01
C GLY A 72 -14.20 -9.37 -19.47
N VAL A 73 -14.47 -9.43 -18.17
CA VAL A 73 -15.59 -8.70 -17.56
C VAL A 73 -15.08 -7.40 -16.94
N GLU A 74 -15.50 -6.29 -17.48
CA GLU A 74 -15.26 -4.98 -16.90
C GLU A 74 -16.40 -4.61 -15.93
N VAL A 75 -16.04 -4.08 -14.75
CA VAL A 75 -17.01 -3.63 -13.75
C VAL A 75 -16.71 -2.21 -13.34
N GLN A 76 -17.76 -1.46 -13.06
CA GLN A 76 -17.62 -0.13 -12.48
C GLN A 76 -17.01 -0.22 -11.08
N ARG A 77 -16.07 0.66 -10.81
CA ARG A 77 -15.34 0.72 -9.53
C ARG A 77 -15.54 2.10 -8.92
N GLU A 78 -16.00 2.10 -7.68
CA GLU A 78 -16.18 3.34 -6.93
C GLU A 78 -14.82 3.93 -6.54
N PRO A 79 -14.61 5.25 -6.70
CA PRO A 79 -13.44 5.94 -6.19
C PRO A 79 -13.32 5.76 -4.68
N ARG A 80 -12.10 5.57 -4.18
CA ARG A 80 -11.82 5.39 -2.75
C ARG A 80 -10.85 6.46 -2.26
N PRO A 81 -11.07 7.02 -1.07
CA PRO A 81 -10.14 7.97 -0.50
C PRO A 81 -8.83 7.27 -0.13
N VAL A 82 -7.74 7.87 -0.55
CA VAL A 82 -6.36 7.51 -0.17
C VAL A 82 -5.60 8.78 0.19
N GLU A 83 -4.51 8.63 0.92
CA GLU A 83 -3.67 9.76 1.31
C GLU A 83 -2.25 9.58 0.78
N ILE A 84 -1.78 10.55 0.03
CA ILE A 84 -0.42 10.63 -0.48
C ILE A 84 0.34 11.60 0.40
N HIS A 85 1.18 11.06 1.30
CA HIS A 85 1.93 11.86 2.27
C HIS A 85 3.06 12.64 1.61
N ALA A 86 3.69 12.03 0.59
CA ALA A 86 4.73 12.67 -0.22
C ALA A 86 4.76 12.03 -1.62
N LEU A 87 4.98 12.88 -2.62
CA LEU A 87 5.19 12.48 -4.01
C LEU A 87 6.26 13.39 -4.60
N SER A 88 7.36 12.82 -5.07
CA SER A 88 8.47 13.55 -5.67
C SER A 88 8.99 12.88 -6.94
N LEU A 89 9.47 13.70 -7.88
CA LEU A 89 10.17 13.26 -9.07
C LEU A 89 11.66 13.15 -8.74
N ILE A 90 12.24 11.95 -8.82
CA ILE A 90 13.67 11.70 -8.60
C ILE A 90 14.47 12.05 -9.84
N SER A 91 14.07 11.54 -10.99
CA SER A 91 14.77 11.71 -12.26
C SER A 91 13.85 11.52 -13.45
N THR A 92 14.25 12.09 -14.57
CA THR A 92 13.71 11.80 -15.90
C THR A 92 14.85 11.37 -16.82
N ASP A 93 14.54 10.47 -17.73
CA ASP A 93 15.38 10.14 -18.88
C ASP A 93 14.58 10.48 -20.15
N PRO A 94 14.79 11.67 -20.73
CA PRO A 94 14.05 12.10 -21.93
C PRO A 94 14.28 11.18 -23.13
N ASP A 95 15.50 10.70 -23.31
CA ASP A 95 15.88 9.82 -24.45
C ASP A 95 15.24 8.45 -24.29
N GLY A 96 15.22 7.92 -23.06
CA GLY A 96 14.52 6.69 -22.72
C GLY A 96 13.01 6.89 -22.50
N GLY A 97 12.50 8.11 -22.47
CA GLY A 97 11.08 8.42 -22.20
C GLY A 97 10.60 7.87 -20.87
N THR A 98 11.42 7.98 -19.80
CA THR A 98 11.06 7.46 -18.48
C THR A 98 11.13 8.53 -17.39
N ALA A 99 10.35 8.32 -16.34
CA ALA A 99 10.38 9.14 -15.14
C ALA A 99 10.36 8.24 -13.90
N THR A 100 11.18 8.58 -12.89
CA THR A 100 11.25 7.83 -11.63
C THR A 100 10.76 8.72 -10.48
N PHE A 101 9.87 8.15 -9.67
CA PHE A 101 9.20 8.82 -8.56
C PHE A 101 9.50 8.15 -7.23
N GLU A 102 9.51 8.94 -6.17
CA GLU A 102 9.43 8.47 -4.79
C GLU A 102 8.06 8.83 -4.22
N ILE A 103 7.40 7.85 -3.60
CA ILE A 103 6.03 7.97 -3.11
C ILE A 103 5.97 7.49 -1.66
N SER A 104 5.31 8.26 -0.79
CA SER A 104 4.88 7.83 0.54
C SER A 104 3.38 7.98 0.65
N CYS A 105 2.66 6.92 1.03
CA CYS A 105 1.20 6.91 0.96
C CYS A 105 0.57 5.96 2.00
N SER A 106 -0.72 6.19 2.25
CA SER A 106 -1.56 5.32 3.07
C SER A 106 -1.72 3.93 2.48
N SER A 107 -2.17 2.98 3.30
CA SER A 107 -2.55 1.65 2.82
C SER A 107 -3.75 1.73 1.87
N GLY A 108 -3.77 0.84 0.88
CA GLY A 108 -4.83 0.81 -0.14
C GLY A 108 -4.56 1.68 -1.37
N THR A 109 -3.50 2.49 -1.37
CA THR A 109 -3.08 3.26 -2.54
C THR A 109 -2.52 2.35 -3.63
N TYR A 110 -2.97 2.57 -4.86
CA TYR A 110 -2.44 1.92 -6.06
C TYR A 110 -1.46 2.86 -6.77
N VAL A 111 -0.17 2.62 -6.62
CA VAL A 111 0.89 3.45 -7.22
C VAL A 111 0.77 3.46 -8.75
N ARG A 112 0.33 2.36 -9.36
CA ARG A 112 0.07 2.28 -10.80
C ARG A 112 -0.95 3.31 -11.25
N SER A 113 -2.12 3.36 -10.59
CA SER A 113 -3.15 4.35 -10.89
C SER A 113 -2.65 5.77 -10.62
N LEU A 114 -1.96 6.01 -9.49
CA LEU A 114 -1.45 7.33 -9.13
C LEU A 114 -0.58 7.95 -10.23
N ILE A 115 0.39 7.19 -10.73
CA ILE A 115 1.33 7.68 -11.75
C ILE A 115 0.64 7.78 -13.13
N SER A 116 -0.24 6.84 -13.47
CA SER A 116 -1.02 6.90 -14.70
C SER A 116 -1.93 8.13 -14.71
N ASP A 117 -2.66 8.40 -13.62
CA ASP A 117 -3.58 9.52 -13.48
C ASP A 117 -2.81 10.86 -13.52
N LEU A 118 -1.66 10.96 -12.83
CA LEU A 118 -0.77 12.13 -12.89
C LEU A 118 -0.36 12.44 -14.32
N VAL A 119 0.20 11.47 -15.04
CA VAL A 119 0.71 11.73 -16.39
C VAL A 119 -0.43 11.96 -17.39
N HIS A 120 -1.59 11.34 -17.16
CA HIS A 120 -2.80 11.59 -17.94
C HIS A 120 -3.29 13.05 -17.78
N SER A 121 -3.26 13.60 -16.58
CA SER A 121 -3.65 15.00 -16.33
C SER A 121 -2.72 16.00 -17.03
N LEU A 122 -1.51 15.59 -17.38
CA LEU A 122 -0.53 16.36 -18.14
C LEU A 122 -0.68 16.19 -19.69
N GLY A 123 -1.74 15.51 -20.14
CA GLY A 123 -2.04 15.31 -21.56
C GLY A 123 -1.22 14.21 -22.24
N SER A 124 -0.64 13.29 -21.46
CA SER A 124 0.14 12.16 -21.98
C SER A 124 -0.35 10.83 -21.35
N GLY A 125 0.38 9.75 -21.54
CA GLY A 125 0.11 8.45 -20.92
C GLY A 125 1.34 7.92 -20.21
N ALA A 126 1.12 7.05 -19.19
CA ALA A 126 2.20 6.31 -18.54
C ALA A 126 1.74 4.96 -18.01
N TYR A 127 2.68 4.02 -17.95
CA TYR A 127 2.56 2.77 -17.23
C TYR A 127 3.85 2.48 -16.45
N LEU A 128 3.78 1.73 -15.37
CA LEU A 128 4.96 1.40 -14.56
C LEU A 128 5.78 0.29 -15.23
N THR A 129 7.08 0.55 -15.39
CA THR A 129 8.09 -0.45 -15.79
C THR A 129 8.79 -1.07 -14.60
N ALA A 130 8.84 -0.35 -13.47
CA ALA A 130 9.37 -0.87 -12.21
C ALA A 130 8.63 -0.28 -11.02
N LEU A 131 8.40 -1.12 -10.00
CA LEU A 131 7.83 -0.72 -8.72
C LEU A 131 8.53 -1.46 -7.59
N ARG A 132 9.18 -0.71 -6.71
CA ARG A 132 9.83 -1.25 -5.52
C ARG A 132 9.24 -0.64 -4.27
N ARG A 133 8.69 -1.45 -3.39
CA ARG A 133 8.29 -1.00 -2.05
C ARG A 133 9.52 -0.92 -1.16
N THR A 134 9.82 0.28 -0.68
CA THR A 134 11.01 0.59 0.12
C THR A 134 10.72 0.59 1.61
N ARG A 135 9.44 0.80 2.02
CA ARG A 135 9.04 0.87 3.44
C ARG A 135 7.62 0.34 3.65
N VAL A 136 7.38 -0.31 4.80
CA VAL A 136 6.05 -0.64 5.34
C VAL A 136 6.07 -0.33 6.84
N GLY A 137 5.31 0.68 7.28
CA GLY A 137 5.42 1.20 8.65
C GLY A 137 6.85 1.57 8.97
N ASP A 138 7.43 0.99 10.00
CA ASP A 138 8.83 1.20 10.39
C ASP A 138 9.82 0.23 9.71
N LEU A 139 9.32 -0.73 8.93
CA LEU A 139 10.15 -1.73 8.27
C LEU A 139 10.73 -1.17 6.96
N LEU A 140 12.05 -1.10 6.87
CA LEU A 140 12.77 -0.62 5.69
C LEU A 140 13.33 -1.80 4.88
N VAL A 141 13.23 -1.74 3.56
CA VAL A 141 13.73 -2.79 2.66
C VAL A 141 15.24 -2.99 2.76
N GLN A 142 15.99 -1.95 3.08
CA GLN A 142 17.44 -2.02 3.27
C GLN A 142 17.85 -2.87 4.48
N ASN A 143 16.95 -3.07 5.45
CA ASN A 143 17.16 -3.91 6.62
C ASN A 143 16.66 -5.35 6.41
N ALA A 144 16.00 -5.63 5.27
CA ALA A 144 15.51 -6.95 4.94
C ALA A 144 16.66 -7.85 4.44
N LEU A 145 16.58 -9.12 4.77
CA LEU A 145 17.48 -10.12 4.21
C LEU A 145 16.89 -10.68 2.91
N PRO A 146 17.71 -10.83 1.85
CA PRO A 146 17.28 -11.57 0.67
C PRO A 146 16.91 -13.03 1.05
N PRO A 147 15.83 -13.59 0.50
CA PRO A 147 15.41 -14.96 0.81
C PRO A 147 16.52 -16.01 0.62
N ALA A 148 17.39 -15.82 -0.37
CA ALA A 148 18.51 -16.71 -0.64
C ALA A 148 19.57 -16.74 0.48
N ASN A 149 19.59 -15.74 1.36
CA ASN A 149 20.54 -15.62 2.46
C ASN A 149 19.91 -16.03 3.81
N LEU A 150 18.68 -16.55 3.80
CA LEU A 150 18.01 -16.98 5.01
C LEU A 150 18.50 -18.39 5.41
N ASP A 151 19.08 -18.47 6.59
CA ASP A 151 19.40 -19.70 7.30
C ASP A 151 18.82 -19.66 8.72
N GLU A 152 18.95 -20.74 9.46
CA GLU A 152 18.39 -20.88 10.81
C GLU A 152 18.98 -19.82 11.78
N HIS A 153 20.27 -19.50 11.63
CA HIS A 153 20.93 -18.48 12.44
C HIS A 153 20.37 -17.09 12.16
N HIS A 154 20.19 -16.72 10.88
CA HIS A 154 19.60 -15.43 10.49
C HIS A 154 18.15 -15.32 10.95
N ILE A 155 17.35 -16.39 10.83
CA ILE A 155 15.96 -16.41 11.28
C ILE A 155 15.91 -16.11 12.78
N ASN A 156 16.66 -16.84 13.59
CA ASN A 156 16.63 -16.68 15.05
C ASN A 156 17.08 -15.29 15.54
N ASN A 157 18.02 -14.66 14.85
CA ASN A 157 18.59 -13.36 15.24
C ASN A 157 17.92 -12.15 14.58
N ARG A 158 17.08 -12.33 13.57
CA ARG A 158 16.45 -11.25 12.79
C ARG A 158 14.94 -11.24 12.84
N ILE A 159 14.31 -12.13 13.59
CA ILE A 159 12.88 -12.10 13.85
C ILE A 159 12.54 -10.82 14.63
N ILE A 160 11.67 -10.00 14.04
CA ILE A 160 11.09 -8.85 14.72
C ILE A 160 9.84 -9.34 15.44
N GLN A 161 9.75 -9.08 16.74
CA GLN A 161 8.58 -9.47 17.52
C GLN A 161 7.33 -8.77 17.01
N SER A 162 6.20 -9.47 16.99
CA SER A 162 4.93 -8.91 16.50
C SER A 162 4.51 -7.65 17.28
N ALA A 163 4.82 -7.59 18.57
CA ALA A 163 4.59 -6.42 19.40
C ALA A 163 5.34 -5.18 18.89
N ASP A 164 6.57 -5.36 18.38
CA ASP A 164 7.38 -4.27 17.84
C ASP A 164 6.89 -3.79 16.49
N VAL A 165 6.46 -4.73 15.63
CA VAL A 165 5.90 -4.39 14.31
C VAL A 165 4.64 -3.54 14.45
N LEU A 166 3.85 -3.78 15.50
CA LEU A 166 2.57 -3.12 15.75
C LEU A 166 2.67 -1.98 16.78
N ARG A 167 3.90 -1.50 17.11
CA ARG A 167 4.08 -0.46 18.14
C ARG A 167 3.32 0.84 17.89
N GLY A 168 2.93 1.12 16.66
CA GLY A 168 2.09 2.26 16.30
C GLY A 168 0.63 2.15 16.73
N LEU A 169 0.17 0.96 17.16
CA LEU A 169 -1.15 0.78 17.76
C LEU A 169 -1.07 1.02 19.27
N SER A 170 -2.12 1.60 19.85
CA SER A 170 -2.30 1.69 21.30
C SER A 170 -2.17 0.31 21.94
N ALA A 171 -1.77 0.22 23.20
CA ALA A 171 -1.63 -1.03 23.93
C ALA A 171 -2.55 -1.07 25.15
N VAL A 172 -3.16 -2.22 25.37
CA VAL A 172 -3.94 -2.54 26.56
C VAL A 172 -3.31 -3.74 27.25
N GLU A 173 -2.93 -3.61 28.51
CA GLU A 173 -2.39 -4.71 29.30
C GLU A 173 -3.52 -5.50 29.94
N VAL A 174 -3.44 -6.83 29.85
CA VAL A 174 -4.38 -7.76 30.49
C VAL A 174 -3.63 -8.82 31.29
N ALA A 175 -4.26 -9.34 32.33
CA ALA A 175 -3.69 -10.37 33.20
C ALA A 175 -4.77 -11.37 33.66
N GLY A 176 -4.37 -12.43 34.35
CA GLY A 176 -5.28 -13.38 34.98
C GLY A 176 -6.33 -13.97 34.04
N ALA A 177 -7.61 -13.84 34.43
CA ALA A 177 -8.74 -14.39 33.67
C ALA A 177 -8.90 -13.75 32.29
N ASP A 178 -8.61 -12.45 32.15
CA ASP A 178 -8.71 -11.73 30.88
C ASP A 178 -7.66 -12.22 29.88
N ARG A 179 -6.41 -12.48 30.31
CA ARG A 179 -5.39 -13.11 29.47
C ARG A 179 -5.90 -14.45 28.89
N VAL A 180 -6.46 -15.30 29.76
CA VAL A 180 -7.01 -16.61 29.34
C VAL A 180 -8.16 -16.43 28.34
N ALA A 181 -9.04 -15.44 28.57
CA ALA A 181 -10.15 -15.15 27.68
C ALA A 181 -9.67 -14.70 26.30
N VAL A 182 -8.67 -13.81 26.24
CA VAL A 182 -8.06 -13.33 24.99
C VAL A 182 -7.40 -14.47 24.22
N CYS A 183 -6.58 -15.29 24.87
CA CYS A 183 -5.92 -16.44 24.25
C CYS A 183 -6.92 -17.47 23.67
N ASN A 184 -8.12 -17.55 24.23
CA ASN A 184 -9.19 -18.41 23.74
C ASN A 184 -10.12 -17.73 22.71
N GLY A 185 -9.77 -16.54 22.23
CA GLY A 185 -10.57 -15.79 21.25
C GLY A 185 -11.94 -15.35 21.74
N ARG A 186 -12.13 -15.21 23.06
CA ARG A 186 -13.41 -14.76 23.64
C ARG A 186 -13.62 -13.27 23.42
N LYS A 187 -14.88 -12.89 23.22
CA LYS A 187 -15.27 -11.48 23.20
C LYS A 187 -15.09 -10.90 24.60
N MET A 188 -14.47 -9.74 24.66
CA MET A 188 -14.24 -8.99 25.90
C MET A 188 -15.21 -7.81 26.00
N GLY A 189 -15.32 -7.19 27.18
CA GLY A 189 -15.87 -5.84 27.30
C GLY A 189 -14.97 -4.84 26.56
N ALA A 190 -15.55 -3.75 26.07
CA ALA A 190 -14.79 -2.68 25.42
C ALA A 190 -13.75 -2.08 26.37
N PHE A 191 -12.56 -1.80 25.84
CA PHE A 191 -11.46 -1.18 26.59
C PHE A 191 -11.45 0.35 26.47
N GLY A 192 -12.36 0.93 25.64
CA GLY A 192 -12.45 2.37 25.42
C GLY A 192 -11.35 2.94 24.52
N VAL A 193 -10.79 2.11 23.66
CA VAL A 193 -9.71 2.50 22.75
C VAL A 193 -10.27 2.70 21.33
N GLU A 194 -10.01 3.84 20.74
CA GLU A 194 -10.43 4.13 19.38
C GLU A 194 -9.53 3.40 18.36
N GLY A 195 -10.16 2.79 17.36
CA GLY A 195 -9.47 2.03 16.31
C GLY A 195 -8.99 0.66 16.78
N SER A 196 -8.02 0.10 16.09
CA SER A 196 -7.38 -1.18 16.45
C SER A 196 -6.32 -0.95 17.50
N TYR A 197 -6.18 -1.87 18.43
CA TYR A 197 -5.19 -1.81 19.52
C TYR A 197 -4.60 -3.19 19.84
N ARG A 198 -3.41 -3.18 20.41
CA ARG A 198 -2.71 -4.39 20.88
C ARG A 198 -3.21 -4.77 22.25
N VAL A 199 -3.54 -6.03 22.45
CA VAL A 199 -3.76 -6.62 23.76
C VAL A 199 -2.48 -7.32 24.18
N MET A 200 -1.90 -6.88 25.28
CA MET A 200 -0.56 -7.26 25.73
C MET A 200 -0.62 -7.95 27.10
N THR A 201 0.39 -8.75 27.39
CA THR A 201 0.64 -9.25 28.75
C THR A 201 2.15 -9.35 28.98
N GLY A 202 2.68 -8.59 29.95
CA GLY A 202 4.11 -8.63 30.28
C GLY A 202 5.04 -8.37 29.08
N GLY A 203 4.65 -7.52 28.14
CA GLY A 203 5.41 -7.22 26.92
C GLY A 203 5.12 -8.16 25.74
N GLU A 204 4.37 -9.23 25.94
CA GLU A 204 3.97 -10.17 24.89
C GLU A 204 2.67 -9.70 24.20
N LEU A 205 2.61 -9.72 22.86
CA LEU A 205 1.40 -9.48 22.12
C LEU A 205 0.53 -10.74 22.11
N LEU A 206 -0.67 -10.63 22.67
CA LEU A 206 -1.66 -11.71 22.67
C LEU A 206 -2.57 -11.65 21.44
N ALA A 207 -3.06 -10.46 21.09
CA ALA A 207 -3.98 -10.27 19.98
C ALA A 207 -4.08 -8.79 19.57
N VAL A 208 -4.70 -8.54 18.42
CA VAL A 208 -5.18 -7.22 18.00
C VAL A 208 -6.70 -7.21 18.14
N TYR A 209 -7.21 -6.20 18.80
CA TYR A 209 -8.65 -6.03 19.04
C TYR A 209 -9.11 -4.66 18.53
N ARG A 210 -10.43 -4.57 18.35
CA ARG A 210 -11.15 -3.32 18.11
C ARG A 210 -12.42 -3.31 18.93
N ASP A 211 -12.78 -2.15 19.48
CA ASP A 211 -14.05 -1.99 20.19
C ASP A 211 -15.21 -1.85 19.19
N GLU A 212 -16.25 -2.65 19.34
CA GLU A 212 -17.51 -2.62 18.60
C GLU A 212 -18.64 -2.37 19.60
N GLY A 213 -18.92 -1.08 19.88
CA GLY A 213 -19.86 -0.68 20.92
C GLY A 213 -19.40 -1.13 22.32
N PRO A 214 -20.21 -1.89 23.08
CA PRO A 214 -19.86 -2.31 24.44
C PRO A 214 -18.88 -3.51 24.50
N LYS A 215 -18.44 -4.02 23.37
CA LYS A 215 -17.60 -5.23 23.29
C LYS A 215 -16.34 -4.97 22.48
N ALA A 216 -15.27 -5.65 22.86
CA ALA A 216 -14.05 -5.76 22.12
C ALA A 216 -14.00 -7.09 21.35
N ARG A 217 -13.52 -7.05 20.10
CA ARG A 217 -13.43 -8.19 19.23
C ARG A 217 -12.02 -8.29 18.61
N ALA A 218 -11.50 -9.52 18.51
CA ALA A 218 -10.27 -9.78 17.78
C ALA A 218 -10.46 -9.51 16.27
N GLU A 219 -9.45 -8.86 15.66
CA GLU A 219 -9.37 -8.60 14.23
C GLU A 219 -8.69 -9.74 13.45
#